data_2805c1444dca4a944a57557ad0c9da00
#
_entry.id   2805c1444dca4a944a57557ad0c9da00
#
_cell.length_a   1.000
_cell.length_b   1.000
_cell.length_c   1.000
_cell.angle_alpha   90.00
_cell.angle_beta   90.00
_cell.angle_gamma   90.00
#
_symmetry.space_group_name_H-M   'P 1'
#
loop_
_entity.id
_entity.type
_entity.pdbx_description
1 polymer ?
#
loop_
_entity_poly.entity_id
_entity_poly.type
_entity_poly.pdbx_seq_one_letter_code
_entity_poly.pdbx_strand_id
1 'polypeptide(L)'
;MALAESKGLILFTKNHRENDMLVKIFTESAGKLMFYAKGIQRKNQPLKAAVQPFTQAVYIGTFNSENLSFLNSAKDIQPFLNIQQDIFLAGYATYLLNLADAAIEDRVYDPNLYHFLAQSLLFIDQGYDAEIITNIFEIQVLQRFGVLFDWQHCAICGESHGKYVYSSKYHGLLCEKHQYLDARHYPTDYKMMQLVRIFSQIRYEQINKLDLKPETKQRLRQFIDFIYDEYVGIHLKSKKFIDQMKNWQDILIKPETNSATESNE
;
A
#
# COMPACT_ATOMS: atom_id res chain seq x y z
N MET A 1 -17.87 5.89 29.15
CA MET A 1 -17.21 5.31 27.96
C MET A 1 -17.68 3.88 27.84
N ALA A 2 -18.29 3.51 26.73
CA ALA A 2 -18.80 2.14 26.52
C ALA A 2 -17.71 1.24 25.96
N LEU A 3 -17.73 -0.04 26.32
CA LEU A 3 -16.94 -1.07 25.71
C LEU A 3 -17.43 -1.27 24.26
N ALA A 4 -16.53 -1.26 23.31
CA ALA A 4 -16.80 -1.45 21.89
C ALA A 4 -15.88 -2.51 21.30
N GLU A 5 -16.31 -3.09 20.18
CA GLU A 5 -15.47 -4.02 19.40
C GLU A 5 -15.47 -3.64 17.93
N SER A 6 -14.35 -3.88 17.26
CA SER A 6 -14.20 -3.68 15.82
C SER A 6 -13.10 -4.58 15.26
N LYS A 7 -13.28 -5.04 14.02
CA LYS A 7 -12.15 -5.54 13.24
C LYS A 7 -11.14 -4.41 13.09
N GLY A 8 -9.87 -4.75 13.07
CA GLY A 8 -8.82 -3.76 12.92
C GLY A 8 -7.51 -4.36 12.40
N LEU A 9 -6.68 -3.49 11.85
CA LEU A 9 -5.33 -3.75 11.37
C LEU A 9 -4.33 -2.96 12.20
N ILE A 10 -3.26 -3.58 12.64
CA ILE A 10 -2.16 -2.89 13.30
C ILE A 10 -1.43 -2.01 12.28
N LEU A 11 -1.44 -0.70 12.46
CA LEU A 11 -0.65 0.23 11.65
C LEU A 11 0.78 0.33 12.17
N PHE A 12 0.93 0.56 13.47
CA PHE A 12 2.22 0.49 14.15
C PHE A 12 2.06 0.32 15.66
N THR A 13 3.16 -0.05 16.31
CA THR A 13 3.25 -0.16 17.76
C THR A 13 4.46 0.63 18.27
N LYS A 14 4.34 1.15 19.50
CA LYS A 14 5.42 1.88 20.17
C LYS A 14 5.45 1.50 21.64
N ASN A 15 6.63 1.12 22.15
CA ASN A 15 6.82 0.88 23.57
C ASN A 15 6.50 2.15 24.36
N HIS A 16 5.76 1.98 25.44
CA HIS A 16 5.38 3.07 26.33
C HIS A 16 5.51 2.60 27.79
N ARG A 17 6.35 3.26 28.57
CA ARG A 17 6.76 2.79 29.89
C ARG A 17 7.39 1.38 29.85
N GLU A 18 7.56 0.76 31.01
CA GLU A 18 8.31 -0.48 31.15
C GLU A 18 7.57 -1.70 30.55
N ASN A 19 6.26 -1.77 30.74
CA ASN A 19 5.45 -2.93 30.34
C ASN A 19 4.26 -2.60 29.43
N ASP A 20 4.11 -1.36 29.02
CA ASP A 20 2.95 -0.88 28.28
C ASP A 20 3.31 -0.55 26.85
N MET A 21 2.31 -0.46 26.00
CA MET A 21 2.49 -0.16 24.59
C MET A 21 1.40 0.78 24.09
N LEU A 22 1.75 1.67 23.18
CA LEU A 22 0.81 2.39 22.34
C LEU A 22 0.68 1.63 21.03
N VAL A 23 -0.56 1.38 20.60
CA VAL A 23 -0.88 0.62 19.41
C VAL A 23 -1.81 1.45 18.54
N LYS A 24 -1.38 1.82 17.35
CA LYS A 24 -2.24 2.47 16.36
C LYS A 24 -2.93 1.41 15.54
N ILE A 25 -4.25 1.42 15.58
CA ILE A 25 -5.08 0.42 14.88
C ILE A 25 -5.99 1.17 13.92
N PHE A 26 -6.02 0.73 12.67
CA PHE A 26 -7.06 1.11 11.73
C PHE A 26 -8.24 0.17 11.96
N THR A 27 -9.30 0.71 12.55
CA THR A 27 -10.51 -0.03 12.85
C THR A 27 -11.56 0.15 11.75
N GLU A 28 -12.30 -0.91 11.47
CA GLU A 28 -13.39 -0.89 10.49
C GLU A 28 -14.51 0.10 10.87
N SER A 29 -14.83 0.19 12.17
CA SER A 29 -16.00 0.93 12.66
C SER A 29 -15.73 2.36 13.12
N ALA A 30 -14.46 2.73 13.40
CA ALA A 30 -14.14 4.01 14.02
C ALA A 30 -12.89 4.70 13.45
N GLY A 31 -12.42 4.23 12.28
CA GLY A 31 -11.22 4.78 11.67
C GLY A 31 -9.94 4.43 12.43
N LYS A 32 -8.92 5.26 12.31
CA LYS A 32 -7.62 5.04 12.95
C LYS A 32 -7.63 5.57 14.37
N LEU A 33 -7.36 4.70 15.34
CA LEU A 33 -7.32 5.05 16.75
C LEU A 33 -5.99 4.66 17.39
N MET A 34 -5.52 5.48 18.32
CA MET A 34 -4.40 5.14 19.19
C MET A 34 -4.92 4.48 20.45
N PHE A 35 -4.48 3.27 20.72
CA PHE A 35 -4.84 2.50 21.89
C PHE A 35 -3.67 2.39 22.86
N TYR A 36 -3.99 2.50 24.15
CA TYR A 36 -3.10 2.15 25.23
C TYR A 36 -3.34 0.70 25.64
N ALA A 37 -2.31 -0.12 25.52
CA ALA A 37 -2.32 -1.53 25.92
C ALA A 37 -1.48 -1.71 27.20
N LYS A 38 -2.16 -1.77 28.35
CA LYS A 38 -1.54 -1.84 29.66
C LYS A 38 -0.94 -3.22 29.93
N GLY A 39 0.31 -3.25 30.39
CA GLY A 39 0.98 -4.48 30.85
C GLY A 39 1.21 -5.52 29.75
N ILE A 40 1.15 -5.13 28.47
CA ILE A 40 1.19 -6.06 27.32
C ILE A 40 2.53 -6.80 27.20
N GLN A 41 3.61 -6.21 27.70
CA GLN A 41 4.94 -6.82 27.65
C GLN A 41 5.20 -7.80 28.80
N ARG A 42 4.29 -7.91 29.74
CA ARG A 42 4.39 -8.91 30.82
C ARG A 42 4.37 -10.33 30.26
N LYS A 43 4.94 -11.26 31.00
CA LYS A 43 4.93 -12.67 30.66
C LYS A 43 3.48 -13.20 30.57
N ASN A 44 3.17 -14.02 29.57
CA ASN A 44 1.87 -14.67 29.38
C ASN A 44 0.67 -13.73 29.13
N GLN A 45 0.87 -12.62 28.42
CA GLN A 45 -0.21 -11.75 28.00
C GLN A 45 -0.86 -12.23 26.69
N PRO A 46 -2.15 -12.67 26.72
CA PRO A 46 -2.83 -13.19 25.51
C PRO A 46 -2.92 -12.15 24.40
N LEU A 47 -3.05 -10.88 24.75
CA LEU A 47 -3.16 -9.77 23.80
C LEU A 47 -1.86 -9.52 22.99
N LYS A 48 -0.73 -10.06 23.45
CA LYS A 48 0.58 -9.87 22.82
C LYS A 48 0.62 -10.35 21.37
N ALA A 49 -0.05 -11.45 21.06
CA ALA A 49 -0.14 -12.00 19.70
C ALA A 49 -0.94 -11.06 18.78
N ALA A 50 -2.03 -10.48 19.29
CA ALA A 50 -2.91 -9.61 18.51
C ALA A 50 -2.29 -8.26 18.14
N VAL A 51 -1.24 -7.80 18.84
CA VAL A 51 -0.58 -6.52 18.57
C VAL A 51 0.74 -6.69 17.82
N GLN A 52 1.04 -7.87 17.30
CA GLN A 52 2.19 -8.04 16.42
C GLN A 52 1.95 -7.30 15.09
N PRO A 53 3.00 -6.78 14.45
CA PRO A 53 2.89 -6.22 13.10
C PRO A 53 2.22 -7.21 12.14
N PHE A 54 1.53 -6.67 11.15
CA PHE A 54 0.83 -7.45 10.12
C PHE A 54 -0.15 -8.47 10.72
N THR A 55 -0.98 -7.98 11.66
CA THR A 55 -2.04 -8.77 12.29
C THR A 55 -3.37 -8.06 12.13
N GLN A 56 -4.38 -8.81 11.70
CA GLN A 56 -5.77 -8.42 11.75
C GLN A 56 -6.45 -9.16 12.91
N ALA A 57 -7.31 -8.49 13.66
CA ALA A 57 -8.09 -9.11 14.73
C ALA A 57 -9.39 -8.32 14.98
N VAL A 58 -10.26 -8.88 15.79
CA VAL A 58 -11.37 -8.14 16.41
C VAL A 58 -10.87 -7.59 17.74
N TYR A 59 -10.65 -6.29 17.82
CA TYR A 59 -10.17 -5.60 19.02
C TYR A 59 -11.33 -5.13 19.89
N ILE A 60 -11.22 -5.37 21.18
CA ILE A 60 -12.24 -5.03 22.19
C ILE A 60 -11.61 -4.06 23.19
N GLY A 61 -12.29 -2.93 23.40
CA GLY A 61 -11.74 -1.91 24.27
C GLY A 61 -12.67 -0.71 24.44
N THR A 62 -12.15 0.33 25.05
CA THR A 62 -12.85 1.62 25.15
C THR A 62 -12.40 2.50 24.01
N PHE A 63 -13.27 2.70 23.01
CA PHE A 63 -12.97 3.55 21.86
C PHE A 63 -13.34 5.00 22.21
N ASN A 64 -12.34 5.87 22.11
CA ASN A 64 -12.50 7.27 22.44
C ASN A 64 -12.38 8.14 21.19
N SER A 65 -13.37 8.99 20.94
CA SER A 65 -13.40 9.86 19.76
C SER A 65 -12.44 11.03 19.81
N GLU A 66 -12.00 11.42 21.01
CA GLU A 66 -11.16 12.62 21.20
C GLU A 66 -9.77 12.30 21.76
N ASN A 67 -9.70 11.33 22.66
CA ASN A 67 -8.52 11.01 23.43
C ASN A 67 -7.98 9.61 23.13
N LEU A 68 -7.03 9.18 23.91
CA LEU A 68 -6.45 7.84 23.87
C LEU A 68 -7.51 6.79 24.19
N SER A 69 -7.62 5.78 23.33
CA SER A 69 -8.45 4.60 23.53
C SER A 69 -7.73 3.58 24.41
N PHE A 70 -8.46 2.61 24.99
CA PHE A 70 -7.88 1.57 25.83
C PHE A 70 -8.17 0.20 25.26
N LEU A 71 -7.14 -0.60 25.06
CA LEU A 71 -7.24 -1.95 24.52
C LEU A 71 -7.34 -2.96 25.66
N ASN A 72 -8.45 -3.69 25.71
CA ASN A 72 -8.74 -4.65 26.79
C ASN A 72 -8.42 -6.08 26.38
N SER A 73 -8.89 -6.49 25.18
CA SER A 73 -8.69 -7.84 24.65
C SER A 73 -8.81 -7.85 23.13
N ALA A 74 -8.53 -9.01 22.54
CA ALA A 74 -8.75 -9.26 21.12
C ALA A 74 -9.22 -10.69 20.91
N LYS A 75 -9.99 -10.93 19.84
CA LYS A 75 -10.43 -12.26 19.37
C LYS A 75 -10.23 -12.38 17.87
N ASP A 76 -10.39 -13.55 17.31
CA ASP A 76 -10.26 -13.83 15.88
C ASP A 76 -8.94 -13.28 15.30
N ILE A 77 -7.84 -13.60 15.98
CA ILE A 77 -6.50 -13.09 15.64
C ILE A 77 -6.01 -13.81 14.39
N GLN A 78 -5.74 -13.06 13.35
CA GLN A 78 -5.28 -13.53 12.04
C GLN A 78 -3.99 -12.80 11.64
N PRO A 79 -2.82 -13.39 11.92
CA PRO A 79 -1.54 -12.86 11.44
C PRO A 79 -1.37 -13.15 9.95
N PHE A 80 -0.81 -12.25 9.19
CA PHE A 80 -0.35 -12.45 7.83
C PHE A 80 1.03 -13.10 7.89
N LEU A 81 1.05 -14.44 7.95
CA LEU A 81 2.26 -15.20 8.30
C LEU A 81 3.37 -15.12 7.26
N ASN A 82 3.03 -15.13 5.98
CA ASN A 82 4.04 -15.02 4.92
C ASN A 82 4.67 -13.62 4.92
N ILE A 83 3.87 -12.58 5.16
CA ILE A 83 4.38 -11.20 5.32
C ILE A 83 5.30 -11.10 6.54
N GLN A 84 4.95 -11.74 7.67
CA GLN A 84 5.79 -11.70 8.89
C GLN A 84 7.13 -12.43 8.72
N GLN A 85 7.23 -13.40 7.82
CA GLN A 85 8.42 -14.23 7.61
C GLN A 85 9.33 -13.76 6.48
N ASP A 86 8.85 -12.88 5.61
CA ASP A 86 9.57 -12.39 4.44
C ASP A 86 9.80 -10.87 4.53
N ILE A 87 11.07 -10.45 4.58
CA ILE A 87 11.45 -9.04 4.71
C ILE A 87 11.00 -8.19 3.52
N PHE A 88 10.94 -8.78 2.31
CA PHE A 88 10.51 -8.08 1.11
C PHE A 88 9.00 -7.85 1.14
N LEU A 89 8.22 -8.87 1.48
CA LEU A 89 6.77 -8.74 1.67
C LEU A 89 6.45 -7.78 2.80
N ALA A 90 7.18 -7.86 3.93
CA ALA A 90 7.05 -6.94 5.06
C ALA A 90 7.33 -5.48 4.68
N GLY A 91 8.28 -5.24 3.76
CA GLY A 91 8.57 -3.92 3.21
C GLY A 91 7.37 -3.33 2.48
N TYR A 92 6.79 -4.07 1.54
CA TYR A 92 5.59 -3.66 0.81
C TYR A 92 4.39 -3.45 1.74
N ALA A 93 4.13 -4.41 2.64
CA ALA A 93 3.06 -4.31 3.62
C ALA A 93 3.20 -3.07 4.52
N THR A 94 4.41 -2.80 5.02
CA THR A 94 4.70 -1.59 5.80
C THR A 94 4.41 -0.33 5.01
N TYR A 95 4.76 -0.32 3.73
CA TYR A 95 4.47 0.83 2.87
C TYR A 95 2.96 1.03 2.70
N LEU A 96 2.18 -0.02 2.43
CA LEU A 96 0.73 0.08 2.31
C LEU A 96 0.09 0.58 3.60
N LEU A 97 0.52 0.09 4.77
CA LEU A 97 0.04 0.55 6.07
C LEU A 97 0.34 2.04 6.30
N ASN A 98 1.55 2.49 5.96
CA ASN A 98 1.95 3.89 6.10
C ASN A 98 1.23 4.79 5.10
N LEU A 99 1.00 4.32 3.87
CA LEU A 99 0.27 5.07 2.85
C LEU A 99 -1.20 5.25 3.24
N ALA A 100 -1.85 4.20 3.75
CA ALA A 100 -3.21 4.28 4.29
C ALA A 100 -3.28 5.19 5.53
N ASP A 101 -2.24 5.17 6.38
CA ASP A 101 -2.16 6.08 7.53
C ASP A 101 -2.05 7.55 7.09
N ALA A 102 -1.34 7.84 6.01
CA ALA A 102 -1.20 9.19 5.47
C ALA A 102 -2.45 9.66 4.68
N ALA A 103 -3.23 8.73 4.11
CA ALA A 103 -4.32 9.02 3.19
C ALA A 103 -5.58 9.60 3.84
N ILE A 104 -5.77 9.40 5.13
CA ILE A 104 -6.91 9.92 5.90
C ILE A 104 -6.44 10.42 7.27
N GLU A 105 -7.20 11.32 7.87
CA GLU A 105 -6.94 11.76 9.25
C GLU A 105 -7.32 10.68 10.28
N ASP A 106 -6.81 10.80 11.49
CA ASP A 106 -7.19 9.93 12.60
C ASP A 106 -8.70 10.10 12.92
N ARG A 107 -9.36 9.01 13.28
CA ARG A 107 -10.78 8.97 13.63
C ARG A 107 -11.75 9.23 12.48
N VAL A 108 -11.27 9.36 11.26
CA VAL A 108 -12.13 9.41 10.08
C VAL A 108 -12.62 8.01 9.75
N TYR A 109 -13.93 7.84 9.72
CA TYR A 109 -14.58 6.59 9.34
C TYR A 109 -14.47 6.36 7.83
N ASP A 110 -13.67 5.40 7.41
CA ASP A 110 -13.53 4.97 6.02
C ASP A 110 -13.43 3.44 5.92
N PRO A 111 -14.56 2.72 5.99
CA PRO A 111 -14.58 1.28 5.89
C PRO A 111 -14.11 0.78 4.53
N ASN A 112 -14.29 1.57 3.46
CA ASN A 112 -13.83 1.20 2.13
C ASN A 112 -12.30 1.13 2.07
N LEU A 113 -11.61 2.12 2.64
CA LEU A 113 -10.15 2.09 2.72
C LEU A 113 -9.67 0.96 3.64
N TYR A 114 -10.36 0.74 4.77
CA TYR A 114 -10.05 -0.38 5.65
C TYR A 114 -10.11 -1.72 4.92
N HIS A 115 -11.21 -2.01 4.23
CA HIS A 115 -11.37 -3.26 3.48
C HIS A 115 -10.37 -3.38 2.33
N PHE A 116 -10.12 -2.29 1.62
CA PHE A 116 -9.15 -2.27 0.53
C PHE A 116 -7.73 -2.57 1.02
N LEU A 117 -7.32 -1.97 2.14
CA LEU A 117 -6.03 -2.25 2.77
C LEU A 117 -5.95 -3.72 3.27
N ALA A 118 -6.99 -4.19 3.95
CA ALA A 118 -7.02 -5.57 4.46
C ALA A 118 -6.92 -6.61 3.33
N GLN A 119 -7.64 -6.39 2.23
CA GLN A 119 -7.56 -7.23 1.04
C GLN A 119 -6.17 -7.17 0.39
N SER A 120 -5.57 -5.97 0.28
CA SER A 120 -4.21 -5.81 -0.25
C SER A 120 -3.20 -6.67 0.51
N LEU A 121 -3.23 -6.59 1.85
CA LEU A 121 -2.35 -7.39 2.70
C LEU A 121 -2.62 -8.90 2.54
N LEU A 122 -3.89 -9.28 2.48
CA LEU A 122 -4.27 -10.69 2.28
C LEU A 122 -3.74 -11.24 0.95
N PHE A 123 -3.86 -10.49 -0.15
CA PHE A 123 -3.37 -10.92 -1.46
C PHE A 123 -1.84 -11.04 -1.48
N ILE A 124 -1.13 -10.10 -0.85
CA ILE A 124 0.34 -10.21 -0.68
C ILE A 124 0.67 -11.49 0.13
N ASP A 125 -0.03 -11.72 1.23
CA ASP A 125 0.20 -12.91 2.08
C ASP A 125 -0.13 -14.22 1.36
N GLN A 126 -1.05 -14.22 0.40
CA GLN A 126 -1.41 -15.36 -0.45
C GLN A 126 -0.45 -15.59 -1.63
N GLY A 127 0.62 -14.79 -1.75
CA GLY A 127 1.65 -14.94 -2.78
C GLY A 127 1.33 -14.27 -4.11
N TYR A 128 0.41 -13.31 -4.15
CA TYR A 128 0.28 -12.41 -5.30
C TYR A 128 1.48 -11.45 -5.33
N ASP A 129 1.78 -10.96 -6.52
CA ASP A 129 2.90 -10.04 -6.72
C ASP A 129 2.73 -8.75 -5.90
N ALA A 130 3.56 -8.59 -4.86
CA ALA A 130 3.47 -7.49 -3.91
C ALA A 130 3.65 -6.11 -4.58
N GLU A 131 4.46 -6.02 -5.65
CA GLU A 131 4.63 -4.79 -6.41
C GLU A 131 3.37 -4.43 -7.18
N ILE A 132 2.71 -5.40 -7.83
CA ILE A 132 1.46 -5.18 -8.58
C ILE A 132 0.34 -4.77 -7.62
N ILE A 133 0.17 -5.46 -6.50
CA ILE A 133 -0.82 -5.10 -5.47
C ILE A 133 -0.56 -3.67 -4.94
N THR A 134 0.69 -3.31 -4.71
CA THR A 134 1.07 -1.97 -4.27
C THR A 134 0.71 -0.91 -5.32
N ASN A 135 1.02 -1.15 -6.59
CA ASN A 135 0.69 -0.22 -7.68
C ASN A 135 -0.83 -0.01 -7.82
N ILE A 136 -1.63 -1.07 -7.67
CA ILE A 136 -3.09 -0.96 -7.66
C ILE A 136 -3.56 -0.10 -6.48
N PHE A 137 -3.02 -0.36 -5.29
CA PHE A 137 -3.37 0.38 -4.08
C PHE A 137 -3.04 1.87 -4.23
N GLU A 138 -1.84 2.20 -4.70
CA GLU A 138 -1.38 3.58 -4.91
C GLU A 138 -2.30 4.33 -5.90
N ILE A 139 -2.63 3.74 -7.05
CA ILE A 139 -3.50 4.38 -8.04
C ILE A 139 -4.90 4.65 -7.48
N GLN A 140 -5.47 3.70 -6.74
CA GLN A 140 -6.84 3.86 -6.22
C GLN A 140 -6.93 4.74 -4.98
N VAL A 141 -5.86 4.87 -4.21
CA VAL A 141 -5.85 5.71 -3.00
C VAL A 141 -5.61 7.20 -3.31
N LEU A 142 -5.18 7.55 -4.54
CA LEU A 142 -4.91 8.93 -4.97
C LEU A 142 -6.07 9.89 -4.66
N GLN A 143 -7.31 9.45 -4.82
CA GLN A 143 -8.49 10.26 -4.52
C GLN A 143 -8.55 10.75 -3.06
N ARG A 144 -7.97 10.02 -2.12
CA ARG A 144 -7.91 10.41 -0.70
C ARG A 144 -6.87 11.48 -0.42
N PHE A 145 -5.94 11.68 -1.36
CA PHE A 145 -5.00 12.81 -1.37
C PHE A 145 -5.52 14.00 -2.18
N GLY A 146 -6.80 13.97 -2.62
CA GLY A 146 -7.39 15.03 -3.43
C GLY A 146 -7.04 14.96 -4.92
N VAL A 147 -6.38 13.91 -5.36
CA VAL A 147 -5.98 13.71 -6.77
C VAL A 147 -7.06 12.91 -7.49
N LEU A 148 -7.91 13.64 -8.24
CA LEU A 148 -9.10 13.09 -8.90
C LEU A 148 -8.88 13.03 -10.42
N PHE A 149 -8.14 12.03 -10.89
CA PHE A 149 -7.95 11.81 -12.31
C PHE A 149 -9.05 10.92 -12.90
N ASP A 150 -9.58 11.30 -14.07
CA ASP A 150 -10.34 10.38 -14.91
C ASP A 150 -9.37 9.55 -15.76
N TRP A 151 -9.12 8.34 -15.30
CA TRP A 151 -8.27 7.37 -15.99
C TRP A 151 -8.99 6.65 -17.15
N GLN A 152 -10.26 6.95 -17.41
CA GLN A 152 -11.04 6.21 -18.39
C GLN A 152 -11.30 6.99 -19.68
N HIS A 153 -11.31 8.32 -19.61
CA HIS A 153 -11.72 9.14 -20.73
C HIS A 153 -10.66 10.19 -21.11
N CYS A 154 -10.68 10.57 -22.37
CA CYS A 154 -9.89 11.72 -22.83
C CYS A 154 -10.40 13.03 -22.18
N ALA A 155 -9.52 13.78 -21.56
CA ALA A 155 -9.86 15.04 -20.88
C ALA A 155 -10.47 16.11 -21.81
N ILE A 156 -10.35 15.95 -23.13
CA ILE A 156 -10.85 16.92 -24.12
C ILE A 156 -12.19 16.48 -24.72
N CYS A 157 -12.30 15.24 -25.19
CA CYS A 157 -13.47 14.79 -25.96
C CYS A 157 -14.26 13.67 -25.30
N GLY A 158 -13.84 13.18 -24.11
CA GLY A 158 -14.53 12.10 -23.43
C GLY A 158 -14.38 10.70 -24.09
N GLU A 159 -13.55 10.56 -25.14
CA GLU A 159 -13.30 9.26 -25.77
C GLU A 159 -12.77 8.25 -24.76
N SER A 160 -13.38 7.07 -24.70
CA SER A 160 -13.03 6.00 -23.77
C SER A 160 -12.26 4.84 -24.40
N HIS A 161 -12.12 4.84 -25.72
CA HIS A 161 -11.46 3.78 -26.47
C HIS A 161 -10.20 4.29 -27.17
N GLY A 162 -9.21 3.40 -27.37
CA GLY A 162 -7.99 3.71 -28.10
C GLY A 162 -6.76 3.88 -27.21
N LYS A 163 -5.76 4.54 -27.77
CA LYS A 163 -4.49 4.80 -27.10
C LYS A 163 -4.50 6.17 -26.42
N TYR A 164 -3.80 6.23 -25.29
CA TYR A 164 -3.74 7.45 -24.48
C TYR A 164 -2.31 7.77 -24.06
N VAL A 165 -2.06 9.05 -23.90
CA VAL A 165 -0.91 9.62 -23.21
C VAL A 165 -1.41 10.38 -21.97
N TYR A 166 -0.57 10.48 -20.94
CA TYR A 166 -0.89 11.32 -19.78
C TYR A 166 -0.34 12.73 -19.97
N SER A 167 -1.16 13.71 -19.67
CA SER A 167 -0.81 15.13 -19.74
C SER A 167 -0.98 15.81 -18.39
N SER A 168 0.12 16.32 -17.83
CA SER A 168 0.05 17.19 -16.63
C SER A 168 -0.67 18.51 -16.91
N LYS A 169 -0.54 19.04 -18.14
CA LYS A 169 -1.22 20.29 -18.55
C LYS A 169 -2.73 20.17 -18.50
N TYR A 170 -3.27 19.01 -18.86
CA TYR A 170 -4.72 18.74 -18.88
C TYR A 170 -5.19 17.90 -17.69
N HIS A 171 -4.31 17.59 -16.75
CA HIS A 171 -4.58 16.78 -15.54
C HIS A 171 -5.33 15.48 -15.86
N GLY A 172 -4.90 14.77 -16.91
CA GLY A 172 -5.58 13.56 -17.32
C GLY A 172 -5.07 12.96 -18.62
N LEU A 173 -5.89 12.11 -19.22
CA LEU A 173 -5.56 11.39 -20.44
C LEU A 173 -5.89 12.20 -21.71
N LEU A 174 -5.02 12.13 -22.70
CA LEU A 174 -5.28 12.60 -24.05
C LEU A 174 -5.26 11.44 -25.01
N CYS A 175 -6.32 11.31 -25.85
CA CYS A 175 -6.39 10.31 -26.91
C CYS A 175 -5.48 10.68 -28.10
N GLU A 176 -5.31 9.76 -29.04
CA GLU A 176 -4.48 9.97 -30.25
C GLU A 176 -4.85 11.24 -31.04
N LYS A 177 -6.14 11.63 -31.03
CA LYS A 177 -6.63 12.84 -31.71
C LYS A 177 -6.24 14.14 -30.99
N HIS A 178 -5.93 14.08 -29.69
CA HIS A 178 -5.68 15.26 -28.86
C HIS A 178 -4.28 15.31 -28.24
N GLN A 179 -3.44 14.28 -28.40
CA GLN A 179 -2.08 14.24 -27.85
C GLN A 179 -1.20 15.40 -28.33
N TYR A 180 -1.45 15.94 -29.52
CA TYR A 180 -0.70 17.08 -30.07
C TYR A 180 -0.91 18.39 -29.29
N LEU A 181 -1.97 18.47 -28.45
CA LEU A 181 -2.26 19.64 -27.62
C LEU A 181 -1.27 19.80 -26.46
N ASP A 182 -0.53 18.76 -26.13
CA ASP A 182 0.55 18.80 -25.15
C ASP A 182 1.80 18.11 -25.70
N ALA A 183 2.69 18.90 -26.28
CA ALA A 183 3.97 18.42 -26.81
C ALA A 183 4.91 17.88 -25.70
N ARG A 184 4.62 18.14 -24.41
CA ARG A 184 5.40 17.69 -23.25
C ARG A 184 4.63 16.67 -22.40
N HIS A 185 3.65 15.97 -23.00
CA HIS A 185 2.97 14.89 -22.31
C HIS A 185 3.99 13.86 -21.74
N TYR A 186 3.62 13.17 -20.65
CA TYR A 186 4.48 12.15 -20.08
C TYR A 186 4.78 11.05 -21.13
N PRO A 187 6.04 10.64 -21.29
CA PRO A 187 6.41 9.61 -22.26
C PRO A 187 5.86 8.24 -21.83
N THR A 188 4.66 7.94 -22.29
CA THR A 188 3.93 6.71 -21.99
C THR A 188 3.97 5.75 -23.17
N ASP A 189 4.04 4.44 -22.88
CA ASP A 189 3.64 3.45 -23.86
C ASP A 189 2.17 3.03 -23.65
N TYR A 190 1.58 2.53 -24.72
CA TYR A 190 0.17 2.09 -24.70
C TYR A 190 -0.13 1.05 -23.62
N LYS A 191 0.76 0.05 -23.44
CA LYS A 191 0.57 -1.04 -22.48
C LYS A 191 0.57 -0.52 -21.04
N MET A 192 1.51 0.34 -20.69
CA MET A 192 1.59 0.96 -19.38
C MET A 192 0.31 1.75 -19.06
N MET A 193 -0.16 2.56 -20.01
CA MET A 193 -1.37 3.36 -19.80
C MET A 193 -2.63 2.48 -19.68
N GLN A 194 -2.72 1.38 -20.43
CA GLN A 194 -3.79 0.41 -20.24
C GLN A 194 -3.77 -0.23 -18.84
N LEU A 195 -2.59 -0.53 -18.31
CA LEU A 195 -2.47 -1.04 -16.94
C LEU A 195 -2.96 -0.02 -15.91
N VAL A 196 -2.58 1.26 -16.03
CA VAL A 196 -3.06 2.33 -15.15
C VAL A 196 -4.59 2.41 -15.18
N ARG A 197 -5.19 2.36 -16.37
CA ARG A 197 -6.64 2.37 -16.56
C ARG A 197 -7.32 1.15 -15.90
N ILE A 198 -6.76 -0.03 -16.07
CA ILE A 198 -7.26 -1.26 -15.42
C ILE A 198 -7.10 -1.13 -13.91
N PHE A 199 -5.92 -0.77 -13.41
CA PHE A 199 -5.60 -0.69 -11.98
C PHE A 199 -6.45 0.35 -11.25
N SER A 200 -6.88 1.42 -11.92
CA SER A 200 -7.74 2.43 -11.31
C SER A 200 -9.16 1.94 -10.98
N GLN A 201 -9.61 0.83 -11.56
CA GLN A 201 -10.97 0.30 -11.40
C GLN A 201 -11.04 -1.17 -10.96
N ILE A 202 -9.92 -1.91 -11.05
CA ILE A 202 -9.92 -3.34 -10.78
C ILE A 202 -10.29 -3.61 -9.32
N ARG A 203 -11.13 -4.63 -9.11
CA ARG A 203 -11.35 -5.21 -7.79
C ARG A 203 -10.45 -6.42 -7.62
N TYR A 204 -9.97 -6.67 -6.42
CA TYR A 204 -9.05 -7.77 -6.17
C TYR A 204 -9.63 -9.14 -6.55
N GLU A 205 -10.94 -9.34 -6.41
CA GLU A 205 -11.61 -10.58 -6.81
C GLU A 205 -11.49 -10.87 -8.32
N GLN A 206 -11.14 -9.85 -9.11
CA GLN A 206 -10.95 -9.94 -10.57
C GLN A 206 -9.47 -10.16 -10.94
N ILE A 207 -8.57 -10.10 -9.97
CA ILE A 207 -7.13 -10.27 -10.21
C ILE A 207 -6.83 -11.76 -10.29
N ASN A 208 -6.59 -12.25 -11.50
CA ASN A 208 -5.82 -13.48 -11.70
C ASN A 208 -4.33 -13.18 -11.48
N LYS A 209 -3.49 -14.21 -11.33
CA LYS A 209 -2.03 -14.00 -11.25
C LYS A 209 -1.56 -13.24 -12.48
N LEU A 210 -1.35 -11.92 -12.32
CA LEU A 210 -0.81 -11.04 -13.36
C LEU A 210 0.71 -11.23 -13.38
N ASP A 211 1.21 -11.73 -14.50
CA ASP A 211 2.64 -11.78 -14.76
C ASP A 211 3.01 -10.63 -15.71
N LEU A 212 3.72 -9.64 -15.19
CA LEU A 212 4.18 -8.49 -15.96
C LEU A 212 5.70 -8.59 -16.16
N LYS A 213 6.13 -8.30 -17.38
CA LYS A 213 7.57 -8.20 -17.68
C LYS A 213 8.25 -7.14 -16.80
N PRO A 214 9.50 -7.36 -16.38
CA PRO A 214 10.24 -6.41 -15.53
C PRO A 214 10.24 -4.98 -16.07
N GLU A 215 10.43 -4.81 -17.39
CA GLU A 215 10.46 -3.49 -18.02
C GLU A 215 9.10 -2.77 -17.90
N THR A 216 7.98 -3.52 -17.96
CA THR A 216 6.64 -2.97 -17.80
C THR A 216 6.41 -2.53 -16.36
N LYS A 217 6.82 -3.34 -15.38
CA LYS A 217 6.77 -2.99 -13.95
C LYS A 217 7.57 -1.73 -13.67
N GLN A 218 8.80 -1.65 -14.20
CA GLN A 218 9.67 -0.49 -14.01
C GLN A 218 9.06 0.81 -14.55
N ARG A 219 8.50 0.77 -15.78
CA ARG A 219 7.83 1.95 -16.38
C ARG A 219 6.59 2.37 -15.60
N LEU A 220 5.79 1.39 -15.17
CA LEU A 220 4.61 1.64 -14.33
C LEU A 220 5.03 2.28 -13.00
N ARG A 221 6.09 1.76 -12.36
CA ARG A 221 6.62 2.32 -11.13
C ARG A 221 7.08 3.77 -11.31
N GLN A 222 7.86 4.05 -12.36
CA GLN A 222 8.32 5.41 -12.67
C GLN A 222 7.16 6.38 -12.89
N PHE A 223 6.09 5.93 -13.56
CA PHE A 223 4.90 6.74 -13.76
C PHE A 223 4.16 7.02 -12.44
N ILE A 224 3.96 6.01 -11.60
CA ILE A 224 3.30 6.19 -10.30
C ILE A 224 4.13 7.11 -9.40
N ASP A 225 5.45 6.92 -9.35
CA ASP A 225 6.36 7.81 -8.61
C ASP A 225 6.24 9.26 -9.08
N PHE A 226 6.23 9.49 -10.41
CA PHE A 226 6.00 10.81 -10.99
C PHE A 226 4.65 11.42 -10.54
N ILE A 227 3.55 10.64 -10.55
CA ILE A 227 2.24 11.12 -10.10
C ILE A 227 2.27 11.49 -8.61
N TYR A 228 2.93 10.68 -7.77
CA TYR A 228 3.04 10.97 -6.34
C TYR A 228 3.91 12.19 -6.04
N ASP A 229 5.03 12.35 -6.75
CA ASP A 229 5.92 13.50 -6.58
C ASP A 229 5.26 14.81 -7.03
N GLU A 230 4.52 14.77 -8.14
CA GLU A 230 3.90 15.96 -8.73
C GLU A 230 2.63 16.41 -7.98
N TYR A 231 1.79 15.46 -7.50
CA TYR A 231 0.45 15.77 -7.01
C TYR A 231 0.22 15.47 -5.54
N VAL A 232 0.96 14.57 -4.94
CA VAL A 232 0.74 14.16 -3.54
C VAL A 232 1.79 14.75 -2.61
N GLY A 233 3.04 14.73 -3.00
CA GLY A 233 4.15 15.36 -2.28
C GLY A 233 4.50 14.72 -0.93
N ILE A 234 4.06 13.49 -0.64
CA ILE A 234 4.39 12.79 0.61
C ILE A 234 5.68 11.99 0.48
N HIS A 235 6.48 12.00 1.55
CA HIS A 235 7.73 11.26 1.60
C HIS A 235 7.71 10.24 2.74
N LEU A 236 7.43 8.98 2.42
CA LEU A 236 7.39 7.89 3.38
C LEU A 236 8.73 7.16 3.45
N LYS A 237 9.24 6.90 4.66
CA LYS A 237 10.48 6.14 4.87
C LYS A 237 10.36 4.71 4.34
N SER A 238 9.18 4.12 4.44
CA SER A 238 8.88 2.78 3.90
C SER A 238 8.96 2.73 2.37
N LYS A 239 8.63 3.83 1.65
CA LYS A 239 8.83 3.92 0.20
C LYS A 239 10.31 3.87 -0.15
N LYS A 240 11.14 4.66 0.53
CA LYS A 240 12.60 4.63 0.35
C LYS A 240 13.20 3.25 0.61
N PHE A 241 12.66 2.54 1.60
CA PHE A 241 13.10 1.18 1.90
C PHE A 241 12.79 0.20 0.76
N ILE A 242 11.58 0.25 0.18
CA ILE A 242 11.21 -0.58 -0.98
C ILE A 242 12.13 -0.29 -2.17
N ASP A 243 12.40 0.98 -2.46
CA ASP A 243 13.24 1.37 -3.57
C ASP A 243 14.68 0.85 -3.42
N GLN A 244 15.20 0.83 -2.19
CA GLN A 244 16.49 0.23 -1.86
C GLN A 244 16.49 -1.30 -1.98
N MET A 245 15.42 -1.96 -1.53
CA MET A 245 15.29 -3.42 -1.62
C MET A 245 15.32 -3.93 -3.06
N LYS A 246 14.76 -3.22 -4.02
CA LYS A 246 14.82 -3.59 -5.45
C LYS A 246 16.27 -3.69 -5.93
N ASN A 247 17.10 -2.73 -5.55
CA ASN A 247 18.53 -2.76 -5.88
C ASN A 247 19.25 -3.98 -5.26
N TRP A 248 18.85 -4.40 -4.06
CA TRP A 248 19.42 -5.59 -3.41
C TRP A 248 18.98 -6.89 -4.09
N GLN A 249 17.73 -7.01 -4.50
CA GLN A 249 17.24 -8.18 -5.25
C GLN A 249 18.02 -8.35 -6.55
N ASP A 250 18.28 -7.27 -7.28
CA ASP A 250 19.06 -7.29 -8.53
C ASP A 250 20.51 -7.73 -8.30
N ILE A 251 21.09 -7.40 -7.14
CA ILE A 251 22.45 -7.82 -6.75
C ILE A 251 22.48 -9.31 -6.33
N LEU A 252 21.48 -9.76 -5.56
CA LEU A 252 21.43 -11.12 -5.04
C LEU A 252 21.03 -12.17 -6.11
N ILE A 253 20.34 -11.75 -7.17
CA ILE A 253 19.87 -12.63 -8.26
C ILE A 253 20.94 -12.73 -9.38
N LYS A 254 21.96 -11.86 -9.44
CA LYS A 254 23.09 -12.06 -10.36
C LYS A 254 23.95 -13.22 -9.86
N PRO A 255 23.95 -14.41 -10.53
CA PRO A 255 24.91 -15.44 -10.20
C PRO A 255 26.30 -14.89 -10.51
N GLU A 256 27.26 -15.20 -9.66
CA GLU A 256 28.70 -15.01 -9.90
C GLU A 256 29.11 -15.76 -11.19
N THR A 257 28.97 -15.09 -12.33
CA THR A 257 29.63 -15.51 -13.56
C THR A 257 30.86 -14.64 -13.72
N ASN A 258 32.00 -15.07 -13.09
CA ASN A 258 33.35 -14.93 -13.61
C ASN A 258 34.41 -15.18 -12.51
N SER A 259 34.74 -16.44 -12.32
CA SER A 259 36.11 -16.80 -11.90
C SER A 259 36.40 -18.26 -12.26
N ALA A 260 36.58 -18.52 -13.56
CA ALA A 260 37.28 -19.70 -14.02
C ALA A 260 37.65 -19.49 -15.51
N THR A 261 38.78 -18.86 -15.76
CA THR A 261 39.69 -19.17 -16.87
C THR A 261 40.79 -18.14 -16.89
N GLU A 262 41.86 -18.44 -16.18
CA GLU A 262 43.21 -18.09 -16.56
C GLU A 262 44.16 -18.87 -15.63
N SER A 263 44.42 -20.11 -16.04
CA SER A 263 45.66 -20.82 -15.70
C SER A 263 45.75 -22.00 -16.66
N ASN A 264 46.44 -21.78 -17.75
CA ASN A 264 47.35 -22.74 -18.45
C ASN A 264 47.69 -22.18 -19.82
N GLU A 265 48.82 -21.71 -19.93
CA GLU A 265 50.05 -22.00 -20.69
C GLU A 265 50.94 -20.75 -20.79
#